data_672af2d0fa9163a946fbbb0808467c86
#
_entry.id   672af2d0fa9163a946fbbb0808467c86
#
_cell.length_a   1.000
_cell.length_b   1.000
_cell.length_c   1.000
_cell.angle_alpha   90.00
_cell.angle_beta   90.00
_cell.angle_gamma   90.00
#
_symmetry.space_group_name_H-M   'P 1'
#
loop_
_entity.id
_entity.type
_entity.pdbx_description
1 polymer ?
#
loop_
_entity_poly.entity_id
_entity_poly.type
_entity_poly.pdbx_seq_one_letter_code
_entity_poly.pdbx_strand_id
1 'polypeptide(L)'
;YHQSKEYKTVSFTKVGSDYSKLLGQKVKVMFKNGKTNEVLGVYATADNTIYNTVMNAVDNDNGKIKFGGTSYSTDSAITVYIDGTKLVGPKTAADFDDAAGKQLDSTRPVDNNISADEVTFVDSDDNGKIDTAILTTVDAAKVTYISSDEIVAGGTTYKYADEKIASDVEKNDYVVIRQDLYN
;
A
#
# COMPACT_ATOMS: atom_id res chain seq x y z
N TYR A 1 16.16 31.47 4.12
CA TYR A 1 15.92 30.70 5.36
C TYR A 1 15.26 29.37 4.95
N HIS A 2 16.06 28.32 4.83
CA HIS A 2 15.52 26.96 4.73
C HIS A 2 15.15 26.50 6.14
N GLN A 3 13.88 26.52 6.48
CA GLN A 3 13.40 25.76 7.64
C GLN A 3 13.46 24.27 7.27
N SER A 4 14.35 23.54 7.92
CA SER A 4 14.29 22.07 7.91
C SER A 4 12.98 21.67 8.56
N LYS A 5 12.06 21.07 7.80
CA LYS A 5 10.84 20.46 8.36
C LYS A 5 11.28 19.26 9.20
N GLU A 6 11.25 19.41 10.50
CA GLU A 6 11.48 18.31 11.43
C GLU A 6 10.20 17.46 11.48
N TYR A 7 10.24 16.26 10.92
CA TYR A 7 9.12 15.33 10.97
C TYR A 7 9.11 14.61 12.31
N LYS A 8 8.05 14.79 13.09
CA LYS A 8 7.83 14.05 14.33
C LYS A 8 6.82 12.94 14.10
N THR A 9 7.17 11.72 14.50
CA THR A 9 6.19 10.63 14.64
C THR A 9 5.35 10.89 15.89
N VAL A 10 4.04 10.86 15.73
CA VAL A 10 3.07 10.97 16.82
C VAL A 10 2.25 9.70 16.87
N SER A 11 2.17 9.08 18.05
CA SER A 11 1.38 7.86 18.26
C SER A 11 0.17 8.17 19.14
N PHE A 12 -0.95 7.54 18.82
CA PHE A 12 -2.20 7.66 19.56
C PHE A 12 -2.60 6.29 20.12
N THR A 13 -3.04 6.25 21.37
CA THR A 13 -3.35 4.99 22.07
C THR A 13 -4.81 4.60 22.03
N LYS A 14 -5.69 5.55 21.72
CA LYS A 14 -7.14 5.33 21.67
C LYS A 14 -7.69 5.81 20.33
N VAL A 15 -7.71 4.87 19.38
CA VAL A 15 -8.23 5.08 18.04
C VAL A 15 -9.41 4.13 17.84
N GLY A 16 -10.61 4.69 17.66
CA GLY A 16 -11.86 3.91 17.63
C GLY A 16 -12.25 3.36 16.26
N SER A 17 -11.46 3.62 15.21
CA SER A 17 -11.77 3.23 13.84
C SER A 17 -10.49 2.90 13.08
N ASP A 18 -10.64 2.11 12.00
CA ASP A 18 -9.57 1.87 11.05
C ASP A 18 -9.44 3.04 10.08
N TYR A 19 -8.24 3.62 10.00
CA TYR A 19 -7.89 4.72 9.11
C TYR A 19 -6.81 4.32 8.09
N SER A 20 -6.60 3.04 7.86
CA SER A 20 -5.58 2.51 6.93
C SER A 20 -5.71 3.09 5.51
N LYS A 21 -6.93 3.39 5.07
CA LYS A 21 -7.22 4.03 3.78
C LYS A 21 -6.66 5.45 3.64
N LEU A 22 -6.25 6.08 4.74
CA LEU A 22 -5.65 7.41 4.77
C LEU A 22 -4.12 7.36 4.81
N LEU A 23 -3.54 6.17 4.72
CA LEU A 23 -2.10 6.01 4.66
C LEU A 23 -1.49 6.87 3.54
N GLY A 24 -0.37 7.54 3.83
CA GLY A 24 0.32 8.40 2.88
C GLY A 24 -0.35 9.74 2.57
N GLN A 25 -1.53 10.00 3.12
CA GLN A 25 -2.26 11.24 2.90
C GLN A 25 -2.00 12.26 4.02
N LYS A 26 -2.11 13.53 3.68
CA LYS A 26 -2.18 14.62 4.65
C LYS A 26 -3.55 14.59 5.34
N VAL A 27 -3.56 14.51 6.65
CA VAL A 27 -4.80 14.34 7.41
C VAL A 27 -4.96 15.40 8.50
N LYS A 28 -6.22 15.66 8.85
CA LYS A 28 -6.62 16.41 10.03
C LYS A 28 -7.09 15.43 11.10
N VAL A 29 -6.41 15.44 12.25
CA VAL A 29 -6.79 14.63 13.41
C VAL A 29 -7.63 15.47 14.35
N MET A 30 -8.79 14.97 14.72
CA MET A 30 -9.66 15.57 15.73
C MET A 30 -9.57 14.76 17.03
N PHE A 31 -9.48 15.49 18.14
CA PHE A 31 -9.40 14.89 19.46
C PHE A 31 -10.68 15.13 20.25
N LYS A 32 -10.97 14.24 21.19
CA LYS A 32 -12.00 14.49 22.19
C LYS A 32 -11.61 15.70 23.06
N ASN A 33 -12.60 16.48 23.44
CA ASN A 33 -12.38 17.69 24.22
C ASN A 33 -11.55 17.43 25.49
N GLY A 34 -10.45 18.18 25.63
CA GLY A 34 -9.51 18.04 26.74
C GLY A 34 -8.60 16.79 26.72
N LYS A 35 -8.59 16.04 25.62
CA LYS A 35 -7.81 14.79 25.47
C LYS A 35 -6.94 14.83 24.22
N THR A 36 -5.64 14.91 24.36
CA THR A 36 -4.71 14.95 23.23
C THR A 36 -4.28 13.58 22.71
N ASN A 37 -4.68 12.50 23.37
CA ASN A 37 -4.38 11.11 23.02
C ASN A 37 -5.61 10.27 22.63
N GLU A 38 -6.82 10.85 22.74
CA GLU A 38 -8.06 10.18 22.36
C GLU A 38 -8.56 10.76 21.02
N VAL A 39 -8.38 10.01 19.96
CA VAL A 39 -8.79 10.42 18.61
C VAL A 39 -10.31 10.28 18.48
N LEU A 40 -10.98 11.37 18.11
CA LEU A 40 -12.40 11.40 17.76
C LEU A 40 -12.60 11.00 16.30
N GLY A 41 -11.72 11.45 15.42
CA GLY A 41 -11.74 11.16 13.99
C GLY A 41 -10.49 11.62 13.27
N VAL A 42 -10.22 11.01 12.13
CA VAL A 42 -9.15 11.39 11.20
C VAL A 42 -9.78 11.58 9.82
N TYR A 43 -9.45 12.66 9.15
CA TYR A 43 -10.03 13.04 7.87
C TYR A 43 -8.91 13.47 6.92
N ALA A 44 -8.97 13.01 5.66
CA ALA A 44 -8.10 13.54 4.62
C ALA A 44 -8.34 15.05 4.44
N THR A 45 -7.28 15.81 4.20
CA THR A 45 -7.41 17.22 3.80
C THR A 45 -7.76 17.31 2.31
N ALA A 46 -8.20 18.47 1.84
CA ALA A 46 -8.48 18.70 0.42
C ALA A 46 -7.20 18.80 -0.43
N ASP A 47 -6.03 18.86 0.23
CA ASP A 47 -4.73 19.01 -0.44
C ASP A 47 -4.17 17.69 -1.01
N ASN A 48 -4.91 16.57 -0.89
CA ASN A 48 -4.46 15.29 -1.44
C ASN A 48 -5.04 15.07 -2.83
N THR A 49 -4.18 14.78 -3.81
CA THR A 49 -4.59 14.22 -5.10
C THR A 49 -4.17 12.75 -5.16
N ILE A 50 -5.11 11.86 -5.50
CA ILE A 50 -4.95 10.41 -5.44
C ILE A 50 -5.13 9.83 -6.83
N TYR A 51 -4.20 8.95 -7.22
CA TYR A 51 -4.23 8.23 -8.49
C TYR A 51 -4.16 6.73 -8.22
N ASN A 52 -5.09 5.97 -8.76
CA ASN A 52 -5.12 4.51 -8.62
C ASN A 52 -4.81 3.85 -9.96
N THR A 53 -3.94 2.85 -9.94
CA THR A 53 -3.59 2.03 -11.08
C THR A 53 -3.08 0.65 -10.61
N VAL A 54 -2.52 -0.14 -11.51
CA VAL A 54 -1.82 -1.40 -11.22
C VAL A 54 -0.38 -1.29 -11.69
N MET A 55 0.54 -1.99 -11.03
CA MET A 55 1.98 -1.84 -11.31
C MET A 55 2.36 -2.19 -12.74
N ASN A 56 1.75 -3.21 -13.35
CA ASN A 56 2.02 -3.59 -14.75
C ASN A 56 1.56 -2.54 -15.78
N ALA A 57 0.83 -1.52 -15.37
CA ALA A 57 0.45 -0.39 -16.20
C ALA A 57 1.32 0.85 -15.97
N VAL A 58 2.36 0.73 -15.13
CA VAL A 58 3.22 1.86 -14.74
C VAL A 58 4.57 1.78 -15.46
N ASP A 59 4.92 2.85 -16.15
CA ASP A 59 6.19 3.01 -16.84
C ASP A 59 6.97 4.21 -16.30
N ASN A 60 8.28 4.20 -16.52
CA ASN A 60 9.12 5.38 -16.37
C ASN A 60 9.19 6.16 -17.69
N ASP A 61 8.74 7.39 -17.69
CA ASP A 61 8.86 8.30 -18.83
C ASP A 61 9.78 9.49 -18.47
N ASN A 62 11.07 9.35 -18.76
CA ASN A 62 12.07 10.41 -18.54
C ASN A 62 12.06 10.97 -17.10
N GLY A 63 11.99 10.10 -16.10
CA GLY A 63 11.98 10.49 -14.69
C GLY A 63 10.61 10.91 -14.16
N LYS A 64 9.55 10.60 -14.90
CA LYS A 64 8.15 10.73 -14.47
C LYS A 64 7.52 9.34 -14.39
N ILE A 65 6.52 9.20 -13.56
CA ILE A 65 5.66 8.01 -13.51
C ILE A 65 4.58 8.16 -14.57
N LYS A 66 4.46 7.17 -15.48
CA LYS A 66 3.47 7.17 -16.55
C LYS A 66 2.50 6.02 -16.39
N PHE A 67 1.21 6.30 -16.46
CA PHE A 67 0.11 5.33 -16.53
C PHE A 67 -1.13 5.97 -17.14
N GLY A 68 -2.02 5.16 -17.71
CA GLY A 68 -3.23 5.66 -18.35
C GLY A 68 -2.99 6.68 -19.46
N GLY A 69 -1.83 6.63 -20.12
CA GLY A 69 -1.44 7.56 -21.17
C GLY A 69 -0.93 8.93 -20.69
N THR A 70 -0.84 9.16 -19.37
CA THR A 70 -0.43 10.43 -18.77
C THR A 70 0.87 10.27 -17.98
N SER A 71 1.80 11.23 -18.10
CA SER A 71 3.05 11.28 -17.34
C SER A 71 2.94 12.27 -16.18
N TYR A 72 3.12 11.77 -14.97
CA TYR A 72 3.01 12.53 -13.72
C TYR A 72 4.39 12.87 -13.18
N SER A 73 4.60 14.11 -12.80
CA SER A 73 5.81 14.54 -12.10
C SER A 73 5.86 13.94 -10.70
N THR A 74 7.07 13.71 -10.20
CA THR A 74 7.28 13.18 -8.84
C THR A 74 8.19 14.10 -8.06
N ASP A 75 8.14 14.01 -6.75
CA ASP A 75 9.21 14.51 -5.92
C ASP A 75 10.49 13.69 -6.16
N SER A 76 11.63 14.25 -5.81
CA SER A 76 12.94 13.58 -5.93
C SER A 76 13.05 12.34 -5.04
N ALA A 77 12.17 12.21 -4.06
CA ALA A 77 12.12 11.12 -3.09
C ALA A 77 10.66 10.73 -2.84
N ILE A 78 10.28 9.55 -3.30
CA ILE A 78 8.94 8.99 -3.13
C ILE A 78 8.97 8.06 -1.92
N THR A 79 8.08 8.28 -0.96
CA THR A 79 7.86 7.36 0.16
C THR A 79 7.02 6.18 -0.33
N VAL A 80 7.47 4.94 -0.10
CA VAL A 80 6.74 3.74 -0.53
C VAL A 80 6.27 2.94 0.68
N TYR A 81 5.02 2.52 0.61
CA TYR A 81 4.42 1.55 1.53
C TYR A 81 4.01 0.31 0.74
N ILE A 82 4.32 -0.87 1.28
CA ILE A 82 3.88 -2.15 0.73
C ILE A 82 3.15 -2.89 1.84
N ASP A 83 1.87 -3.19 1.62
CA ASP A 83 0.99 -3.82 2.61
C ASP A 83 1.03 -3.13 3.98
N GLY A 84 1.01 -1.80 3.99
CA GLY A 84 1.05 -0.96 5.17
C GLY A 84 2.44 -0.76 5.79
N THR A 85 3.47 -1.45 5.31
CA THR A 85 4.84 -1.33 5.82
C THR A 85 5.65 -0.36 4.96
N LYS A 86 6.23 0.66 5.60
CA LYS A 86 7.10 1.62 4.92
C LYS A 86 8.41 0.96 4.49
N LEU A 87 8.76 1.11 3.22
CA LEU A 87 10.06 0.69 2.70
C LEU A 87 11.21 1.51 3.29
N VAL A 88 12.35 0.87 3.46
CA VAL A 88 13.58 1.54 3.88
C VAL A 88 14.19 2.28 2.68
N GLY A 89 14.43 3.57 2.87
CA GLY A 89 14.96 4.46 1.85
C GLY A 89 13.88 4.98 0.87
N PRO A 90 14.11 6.18 0.32
CA PRO A 90 13.22 6.73 -0.68
C PRO A 90 13.40 6.02 -2.02
N LYS A 91 12.34 6.04 -2.83
CA LYS A 91 12.35 5.62 -4.23
C LYS A 91 12.26 6.82 -5.15
N THR A 92 12.54 6.60 -6.42
CA THR A 92 12.42 7.60 -7.49
C THR A 92 11.43 7.11 -8.54
N ALA A 93 11.01 7.96 -9.46
CA ALA A 93 10.17 7.53 -10.58
C ALA A 93 10.77 6.35 -11.38
N ALA A 94 12.09 6.29 -11.45
CA ALA A 94 12.80 5.22 -12.16
C ALA A 94 12.70 3.84 -11.50
N ASP A 95 12.28 3.77 -10.24
CA ASP A 95 12.05 2.51 -9.53
C ASP A 95 10.65 1.92 -9.83
N PHE A 96 9.77 2.71 -10.46
CA PHE A 96 8.42 2.31 -10.87
C PHE A 96 8.38 2.08 -12.39
N ASP A 97 9.07 1.06 -12.87
CA ASP A 97 9.14 0.74 -14.28
C ASP A 97 8.97 -0.76 -14.47
N ASP A 98 7.75 -1.19 -14.79
CA ASP A 98 7.42 -2.60 -15.00
C ASP A 98 8.25 -3.18 -16.17
N ALA A 99 8.39 -2.44 -17.26
CA ALA A 99 9.13 -2.89 -18.42
C ALA A 99 10.63 -3.13 -18.14
N ALA A 100 11.18 -2.45 -17.13
CA ALA A 100 12.57 -2.63 -16.71
C ALA A 100 12.77 -3.78 -15.71
N GLY A 101 11.69 -4.44 -15.27
CA GLY A 101 11.75 -5.54 -14.29
C GLY A 101 12.34 -5.11 -12.95
N LYS A 102 12.17 -3.84 -12.57
CA LYS A 102 12.80 -3.29 -11.37
C LYS A 102 12.09 -3.70 -10.09
N GLN A 103 12.90 -4.05 -9.13
CA GLN A 103 12.49 -4.50 -7.81
C GLN A 103 12.38 -3.31 -6.86
N LEU A 104 11.16 -2.97 -6.41
CA LEU A 104 10.95 -1.94 -5.40
C LEU A 104 11.49 -2.36 -4.03
N ASP A 105 11.39 -3.63 -3.69
CA ASP A 105 11.85 -4.21 -2.42
C ASP A 105 12.83 -5.36 -2.67
N SER A 106 14.13 -5.12 -2.45
CA SER A 106 15.18 -6.13 -2.62
C SER A 106 15.17 -7.20 -1.52
N THR A 107 14.38 -7.04 -0.47
CA THR A 107 14.27 -8.01 0.64
C THR A 107 13.18 -9.05 0.42
N ARG A 108 12.29 -8.86 -0.56
CA ARG A 108 11.30 -9.86 -0.93
C ARG A 108 11.96 -10.99 -1.69
N PRO A 109 11.66 -12.26 -1.39
CA PRO A 109 12.23 -13.36 -2.12
C PRO A 109 11.79 -13.30 -3.59
N VAL A 110 12.77 -13.19 -4.40
CA VAL A 110 12.99 -13.47 -5.83
C VAL A 110 11.86 -13.26 -6.82
N ASP A 111 10.61 -13.08 -6.48
CA ASP A 111 9.67 -12.68 -7.51
C ASP A 111 9.52 -11.17 -7.57
N ASN A 112 10.16 -10.63 -8.59
CA ASN A 112 10.20 -9.21 -8.85
C ASN A 112 8.90 -8.72 -9.49
N ASN A 113 7.92 -9.61 -9.64
CA ASN A 113 6.73 -9.33 -10.39
C ASN A 113 5.60 -8.86 -9.47
N ILE A 114 5.70 -7.61 -9.02
CA ILE A 114 4.57 -6.87 -8.45
C ILE A 114 3.62 -6.38 -9.55
N SER A 115 3.64 -7.05 -10.69
CA SER A 115 3.02 -6.59 -11.93
C SER A 115 1.51 -6.39 -11.84
N ALA A 116 0.83 -7.20 -11.04
CA ALA A 116 -0.62 -7.11 -10.88
C ALA A 116 -1.05 -6.36 -9.60
N ASP A 117 -0.10 -5.93 -8.76
CA ASP A 117 -0.40 -5.26 -7.51
C ASP A 117 -1.09 -3.91 -7.76
N GLU A 118 -2.11 -3.65 -6.96
CA GLU A 118 -2.72 -2.32 -6.94
C GLU A 118 -1.74 -1.30 -6.39
N VAL A 119 -1.62 -0.17 -7.05
CA VAL A 119 -0.83 0.96 -6.59
C VAL A 119 -1.67 2.23 -6.51
N THR A 120 -1.57 2.89 -5.37
CA THR A 120 -2.12 4.22 -5.15
C THR A 120 -0.98 5.21 -5.06
N PHE A 121 -0.91 6.14 -5.99
CA PHE A 121 0.00 7.28 -5.93
C PHE A 121 -0.70 8.48 -5.30
N VAL A 122 0.01 9.19 -4.45
CA VAL A 122 -0.50 10.36 -3.74
C VAL A 122 0.41 11.56 -3.96
N ASP A 123 -0.19 12.69 -4.28
CA ASP A 123 0.36 14.03 -4.12
C ASP A 123 -0.32 14.57 -2.85
N SER A 124 0.43 14.61 -1.73
CA SER A 124 -0.16 14.88 -0.42
C SER A 124 -0.21 16.37 -0.05
N ASP A 125 0.36 17.24 -0.86
CA ASP A 125 0.42 18.68 -0.60
C ASP A 125 -0.04 19.55 -1.77
N ASP A 126 -0.64 18.92 -2.80
CA ASP A 126 -1.21 19.56 -4.00
C ASP A 126 -0.18 20.42 -4.77
N ASN A 127 1.07 19.96 -4.79
CA ASN A 127 2.14 20.63 -5.53
C ASN A 127 2.29 20.15 -6.98
N GLY A 128 1.42 19.22 -7.41
CA GLY A 128 1.42 18.61 -8.73
C GLY A 128 2.47 17.51 -8.91
N LYS A 129 3.00 16.97 -7.79
CA LYS A 129 4.01 15.91 -7.82
C LYS A 129 3.64 14.77 -6.87
N ILE A 130 3.77 13.56 -7.36
CA ILE A 130 3.62 12.37 -6.54
C ILE A 130 4.77 12.31 -5.54
N ASP A 131 4.44 12.20 -4.26
CA ASP A 131 5.38 12.07 -3.13
C ASP A 131 5.28 10.73 -2.40
N THR A 132 4.19 10.00 -2.60
CA THR A 132 3.92 8.74 -1.91
C THR A 132 3.35 7.70 -2.88
N ALA A 133 3.75 6.45 -2.71
CA ALA A 133 3.19 5.28 -3.39
C ALA A 133 2.81 4.22 -2.36
N ILE A 134 1.62 3.64 -2.51
CA ILE A 134 1.08 2.60 -1.63
C ILE A 134 0.74 1.41 -2.51
N LEU A 135 1.45 0.30 -2.31
CA LEU A 135 1.21 -0.96 -3.00
C LEU A 135 0.43 -1.91 -2.09
N THR A 136 -0.57 -2.54 -2.65
CA THR A 136 -1.36 -3.58 -2.00
C THR A 136 -1.18 -4.87 -2.76
N THR A 137 -0.52 -5.84 -2.10
CA THR A 137 -0.14 -7.14 -2.69
C THR A 137 -0.93 -8.30 -2.08
N VAL A 138 -1.80 -8.00 -1.12
CA VAL A 138 -2.54 -9.00 -0.35
C VAL A 138 -4.02 -8.67 -0.30
N ASP A 139 -4.84 -9.71 -0.42
CA ASP A 139 -6.26 -9.65 -0.14
C ASP A 139 -6.55 -10.25 1.25
N ALA A 140 -7.55 -9.70 1.93
CA ALA A 140 -8.06 -10.26 3.17
C ALA A 140 -9.44 -10.88 2.93
N ALA A 141 -9.59 -12.14 3.28
CA ALA A 141 -10.84 -12.84 3.07
C ALA A 141 -11.23 -13.71 4.26
N LYS A 142 -12.54 -13.87 4.46
CA LYS A 142 -13.08 -14.78 5.47
C LYS A 142 -13.10 -16.19 4.92
N VAL A 143 -12.60 -17.15 5.71
CA VAL A 143 -12.71 -18.58 5.40
C VAL A 143 -14.13 -19.05 5.64
N THR A 144 -14.77 -19.55 4.61
CA THR A 144 -16.16 -20.00 4.66
C THR A 144 -16.30 -21.53 4.67
N TYR A 145 -15.30 -22.24 4.18
CA TYR A 145 -15.27 -23.69 4.12
C TYR A 145 -13.84 -24.22 4.28
N ILE A 146 -13.69 -25.37 4.93
CA ILE A 146 -12.44 -26.13 5.08
C ILE A 146 -12.75 -27.61 4.93
N SER A 147 -11.90 -28.33 4.19
CA SER A 147 -11.87 -29.80 4.10
C SER A 147 -10.44 -30.31 4.26
N SER A 148 -10.22 -31.60 3.99
CA SER A 148 -8.88 -32.21 3.93
C SER A 148 -8.05 -31.71 2.73
N ASP A 149 -8.69 -31.21 1.68
CA ASP A 149 -8.07 -30.98 0.38
C ASP A 149 -8.05 -29.51 -0.02
N GLU A 150 -8.93 -28.70 0.58
CA GLU A 150 -9.11 -27.31 0.15
C GLU A 150 -9.71 -26.42 1.24
N ILE A 151 -9.50 -25.12 1.08
CA ILE A 151 -10.24 -24.08 1.80
C ILE A 151 -10.96 -23.18 0.80
N VAL A 152 -12.05 -22.54 1.24
CA VAL A 152 -12.72 -21.48 0.49
C VAL A 152 -12.65 -20.19 1.29
N ALA A 153 -12.03 -19.17 0.71
CA ALA A 153 -11.93 -17.85 1.30
C ALA A 153 -12.25 -16.77 0.26
N GLY A 154 -13.09 -15.79 0.63
CA GLY A 154 -13.51 -14.74 -0.28
C GLY A 154 -14.24 -15.22 -1.54
N GLY A 155 -14.82 -16.43 -1.50
CA GLY A 155 -15.48 -17.04 -2.65
C GLY A 155 -14.55 -17.82 -3.61
N THR A 156 -13.24 -17.81 -3.34
CA THR A 156 -12.23 -18.55 -4.13
C THR A 156 -11.83 -19.82 -3.39
N THR A 157 -11.64 -20.90 -4.15
CA THR A 157 -11.17 -22.20 -3.64
C THR A 157 -9.64 -22.28 -3.77
N TYR A 158 -8.97 -22.60 -2.67
CA TYR A 158 -7.51 -22.80 -2.58
C TYR A 158 -7.24 -24.25 -2.16
N LYS A 159 -6.49 -24.99 -2.96
CA LYS A 159 -6.17 -26.41 -2.69
C LYS A 159 -4.84 -26.53 -1.96
N TYR A 160 -4.79 -27.37 -0.93
CA TYR A 160 -3.55 -27.63 -0.18
C TYR A 160 -2.43 -28.23 -1.04
N ALA A 161 -2.76 -28.86 -2.16
CA ALA A 161 -1.77 -29.40 -3.08
C ALA A 161 -1.04 -28.32 -3.89
N ASP A 162 -1.69 -27.19 -4.10
CA ASP A 162 -1.24 -26.13 -5.00
C ASP A 162 -0.78 -24.88 -4.23
N GLU A 163 -1.24 -24.72 -2.97
CA GLU A 163 -1.06 -23.48 -2.20
C GLU A 163 -0.39 -23.71 -0.84
N LYS A 164 0.34 -22.73 -0.38
CA LYS A 164 0.89 -22.74 0.98
C LYS A 164 -0.13 -22.13 1.96
N ILE A 165 -0.86 -23.01 2.63
CA ILE A 165 -1.88 -22.62 3.59
C ILE A 165 -1.36 -22.89 5.01
N ALA A 166 -1.50 -21.92 5.91
CA ALA A 166 -1.12 -22.10 7.31
C ALA A 166 -1.96 -23.20 7.95
N SER A 167 -1.31 -24.09 8.72
CA SER A 167 -1.94 -25.30 9.28
C SER A 167 -2.92 -25.02 10.41
N ASP A 168 -2.94 -23.81 10.95
CA ASP A 168 -3.78 -23.35 12.04
C ASP A 168 -5.01 -22.57 11.58
N VAL A 169 -5.25 -22.50 10.25
CA VAL A 169 -6.42 -21.83 9.70
C VAL A 169 -7.70 -22.61 10.01
N GLU A 170 -8.69 -21.93 10.58
CA GLU A 170 -9.99 -22.48 10.92
C GLU A 170 -11.12 -21.81 10.14
N LYS A 171 -12.27 -22.50 10.08
CA LYS A 171 -13.48 -21.93 9.48
C LYS A 171 -13.93 -20.70 10.26
N ASN A 172 -14.25 -19.63 9.55
CA ASN A 172 -14.58 -18.29 10.00
C ASN A 172 -13.40 -17.38 10.34
N ASP A 173 -12.16 -17.84 10.22
CA ASP A 173 -10.99 -16.98 10.31
C ASP A 173 -10.97 -15.96 9.18
N TYR A 174 -10.30 -14.84 9.43
CA TYR A 174 -9.88 -13.92 8.39
C TYR A 174 -8.42 -14.20 8.07
N VAL A 175 -8.18 -14.57 6.82
CA VAL A 175 -6.84 -14.88 6.31
C VAL A 175 -6.38 -13.78 5.38
N VAL A 176 -5.08 -13.57 5.35
CA VAL A 176 -4.43 -12.72 4.35
C VAL A 176 -3.98 -13.63 3.22
N ILE A 177 -4.51 -13.36 2.03
CA ILE A 177 -4.18 -14.08 0.81
C ILE A 177 -3.14 -13.23 0.09
N ARG A 178 -1.93 -13.78 -0.05
CA ARG A 178 -0.90 -13.21 -0.89
C ARG A 178 -0.90 -14.02 -2.19
N GLN A 179 -1.11 -13.37 -3.31
CA GLN A 179 -0.78 -13.97 -4.59
C GLN A 179 0.74 -14.08 -4.66
N ASP A 180 1.26 -15.29 -4.47
CA ASP A 180 2.59 -15.61 -4.94
C ASP A 180 2.49 -15.72 -6.46
N LEU A 181 3.13 -14.79 -7.15
CA LEU A 181 3.22 -14.78 -8.62
C LEU A 181 4.22 -15.84 -9.11
N TYR A 182 4.40 -16.90 -8.32
CA TYR A 182 5.19 -18.06 -8.64
C TYR A 182 4.31 -19.15 -9.24
N ASN A 183 4.31 -19.19 -10.54
CA ASN A 183 4.17 -20.42 -11.32
C ASN A 183 5.09 -20.34 -12.53
#